data_576b704cdb68edad6ea34a5143e7546a
#
_entry.id   576b704cdb68edad6ea34a5143e7546a
#
_cell.length_a   1.000
_cell.length_b   1.000
_cell.length_c   1.000
_cell.angle_alpha   90.00
_cell.angle_beta   90.00
_cell.angle_gamma   90.00
#
_symmetry.space_group_name_H-M   'P 1'
#
loop_
_entity.id
_entity.type
_entity.pdbx_description
1 polymer ?
#
loop_
_entity_poly.entity_id
_entity_poly.type
_entity_poly.pdbx_seq_one_letter_code
_entity_poly.pdbx_strand_id
1 'polypeptide(L)'
;MKYIIGIVALLVGIAIGKEFPDLDQETSLLLHRSIVTHGLLLPFVAFGLASLIRSLPIRWLVLGFSVGVAVHLSFDLFPRGWSGFALISVPTVGWTAPWFSWIWIALSTIVCTYLAMRLVRGGLEGGVFVLSLIGAFGYIAADEVAFWRPIVALTVATIISSIFA
;
A
#
# COMPACT_ATOMS: atom_id res chain seq x y z
N MET A 1 26.48 8.85 1.48
CA MET A 1 25.47 9.84 1.89
C MET A 1 24.13 9.66 1.18
N LYS A 2 24.06 9.57 -0.17
CA LYS A 2 22.76 9.42 -0.91
C LYS A 2 21.91 8.21 -0.51
N TYR A 3 22.52 7.06 -0.22
CA TYR A 3 21.78 5.87 0.21
C TYR A 3 21.22 5.98 1.63
N ILE A 4 21.93 6.66 2.54
CA ILE A 4 21.42 6.91 3.90
C ILE A 4 20.17 7.78 3.82
N ILE A 5 20.20 8.87 3.04
CA ILE A 5 19.03 9.72 2.80
C ILE A 5 17.90 8.92 2.13
N GLY A 6 18.25 8.04 1.20
CA GLY A 6 17.29 7.12 0.55
C GLY A 6 16.60 6.20 1.57
N ILE A 7 17.35 5.55 2.45
CA ILE A 7 16.80 4.66 3.50
C ILE A 7 15.86 5.45 4.43
N VAL A 8 16.27 6.65 4.89
CA VAL A 8 15.39 7.49 5.71
C VAL A 8 14.10 7.84 4.95
N ALA A 9 14.21 8.23 3.69
CA ALA A 9 13.05 8.54 2.85
C ALA A 9 12.12 7.31 2.66
N LEU A 10 12.70 6.12 2.47
CA LEU A 10 11.97 4.86 2.40
C LEU A 10 11.16 4.59 3.66
N LEU A 11 11.81 4.67 4.83
CA LEU A 11 11.15 4.43 6.12
C LEU A 11 10.03 5.44 6.39
N VAL A 12 10.26 6.71 6.08
CA VAL A 12 9.23 7.77 6.14
C VAL A 12 8.09 7.44 5.18
N GLY A 13 8.40 6.98 3.97
CA GLY A 13 7.40 6.55 3.01
C GLY A 13 6.53 5.40 3.52
N ILE A 14 7.15 4.36 4.09
CA ILE A 14 6.42 3.22 4.69
C ILE A 14 5.50 3.71 5.82
N ALA A 15 6.00 4.55 6.72
CA ALA A 15 5.23 5.08 7.83
C ALA A 15 4.01 5.88 7.35
N ILE A 16 4.20 6.79 6.39
CA ILE A 16 3.10 7.56 5.79
C ILE A 16 2.13 6.62 5.06
N GLY A 17 2.64 5.69 4.25
CA GLY A 17 1.80 4.80 3.45
C GLY A 17 0.95 3.85 4.30
N LYS A 18 1.46 3.44 5.45
CA LYS A 18 0.73 2.61 6.41
C LYS A 18 -0.45 3.36 7.04
N GLU A 19 -0.25 4.63 7.41
CA GLU A 19 -1.26 5.44 8.07
C GLU A 19 -2.23 6.11 7.09
N PHE A 20 -1.80 6.28 5.83
CA PHE A 20 -2.56 7.03 4.83
C PHE A 20 -4.00 6.52 4.63
N PRO A 21 -4.28 5.21 4.54
CA PRO A 21 -5.66 4.75 4.39
C PRO A 21 -6.55 5.21 5.55
N ASP A 22 -6.05 5.20 6.78
CA ASP A 22 -6.81 5.56 7.99
C ASP A 22 -6.98 7.06 8.24
N LEU A 23 -6.39 7.92 7.39
CA LEU A 23 -6.59 9.38 7.48
C LEU A 23 -8.06 9.80 7.36
N ASP A 24 -8.90 8.97 6.75
CA ASP A 24 -10.33 9.24 6.69
C ASP A 24 -11.02 9.17 8.06
N GLN A 25 -10.44 8.46 9.03
CA GLN A 25 -10.95 8.43 10.40
C GLN A 25 -10.69 9.75 11.16
N GLU A 26 -9.68 10.50 10.75
CA GLU A 26 -9.32 11.78 11.37
C GLU A 26 -10.08 12.97 10.77
N THR A 27 -10.81 12.75 9.67
CA THR A 27 -11.52 13.82 8.95
C THR A 27 -13.03 13.61 9.05
N SER A 28 -13.76 14.68 9.40
CA SER A 28 -15.23 14.64 9.37
C SER A 28 -15.83 14.64 7.95
N LEU A 29 -14.99 14.82 6.93
CA LEU A 29 -15.42 14.92 5.53
C LEU A 29 -15.50 13.56 4.83
N LEU A 30 -14.80 12.55 5.33
CA LEU A 30 -14.73 11.22 4.75
C LEU A 30 -15.29 10.20 5.74
N LEU A 31 -16.01 9.23 5.23
CA LEU A 31 -16.37 8.05 6.01
C LEU A 31 -15.19 7.09 6.05
N HIS A 32 -15.04 6.35 7.13
CA HIS A 32 -14.02 5.31 7.24
C HIS A 32 -14.02 4.38 6.02
N ARG A 33 -12.84 3.99 5.56
CA ARG A 33 -12.60 3.26 4.32
C ARG A 33 -13.12 3.98 3.07
N SER A 34 -12.81 5.28 2.99
CA SER A 34 -13.11 6.05 1.79
C SER A 34 -12.34 5.51 0.58
N ILE A 35 -13.00 5.45 -0.58
CA ILE A 35 -12.39 5.10 -1.87
C ILE A 35 -11.19 5.99 -2.22
N VAL A 36 -11.14 7.21 -1.65
CA VAL A 36 -10.05 8.17 -1.88
C VAL A 36 -8.78 7.77 -1.15
N THR A 37 -8.89 7.29 0.09
CA THR A 37 -7.77 6.89 0.93
C THR A 37 -7.44 5.40 0.79
N HIS A 38 -8.45 4.53 0.72
CA HIS A 38 -8.30 3.08 0.57
C HIS A 38 -8.22 2.67 -0.91
N GLY A 39 -7.30 3.29 -1.65
CA GLY A 39 -7.18 2.99 -3.07
C GLY A 39 -5.83 3.36 -3.69
N LEU A 40 -5.78 3.16 -5.00
CA LEU A 40 -4.59 3.34 -5.82
C LEU A 40 -4.32 4.79 -6.26
N LEU A 41 -5.26 5.72 -6.03
CA LEU A 41 -5.20 7.05 -6.63
C LEU A 41 -3.92 7.82 -6.22
N LEU A 42 -3.69 7.98 -4.91
CA LEU A 42 -2.53 8.73 -4.45
C LEU A 42 -1.20 8.02 -4.71
N PRO A 43 -1.06 6.69 -4.52
CA PRO A 43 0.11 5.95 -4.98
C PRO A 43 0.42 6.15 -6.48
N PHE A 44 -0.60 6.20 -7.32
CA PHE A 44 -0.44 6.41 -8.76
C PHE A 44 0.09 7.83 -9.08
N VAL A 45 -0.48 8.85 -8.45
CA VAL A 45 -0.01 10.25 -8.59
C VAL A 45 1.43 10.38 -8.08
N ALA A 46 1.73 9.83 -6.90
CA ALA A 46 3.07 9.86 -6.32
C ALA A 46 4.10 9.15 -7.23
N PHE A 47 3.74 8.01 -7.83
CA PHE A 47 4.57 7.31 -8.80
C PHE A 47 4.86 8.18 -10.03
N GLY A 48 3.84 8.84 -10.58
CA GLY A 48 4.00 9.77 -11.71
C GLY A 48 5.01 10.86 -11.39
N LEU A 49 4.87 11.52 -10.24
CA LEU A 49 5.80 12.56 -9.76
C LEU A 49 7.22 12.01 -9.57
N ALA A 50 7.39 10.86 -8.94
CA ALA A 50 8.70 10.24 -8.75
C ALA A 50 9.39 9.87 -10.07
N SER A 51 8.60 9.50 -11.09
CA SER A 51 9.08 9.18 -12.43
C SER A 51 9.65 10.41 -13.13
N LEU A 52 9.07 11.58 -12.90
CA LEU A 52 9.53 12.86 -13.46
C LEU A 52 10.79 13.39 -12.77
N ILE A 53 10.86 13.30 -11.44
CA ILE A 53 11.91 13.96 -10.64
C ILE A 53 13.26 13.21 -10.67
N ARG A 54 13.28 11.91 -10.95
CA ARG A 54 14.49 11.05 -11.05
C ARG A 54 15.45 11.07 -9.85
N SER A 55 15.02 11.56 -8.68
CA SER A 55 15.81 11.61 -7.44
C SER A 55 15.71 10.28 -6.69
N LEU A 56 16.86 9.75 -6.20
CA LEU A 56 16.89 8.51 -5.42
C LEU A 56 16.02 8.60 -4.14
N PRO A 57 16.16 9.64 -3.29
CA PRO A 57 15.33 9.76 -2.10
C PRO A 57 13.84 9.83 -2.40
N ILE A 58 13.44 10.57 -3.45
CA ILE A 58 12.02 10.68 -3.84
C ILE A 58 11.48 9.35 -4.33
N ARG A 59 12.25 8.63 -5.16
CA ARG A 59 11.88 7.29 -5.60
C ARG A 59 11.67 6.34 -4.43
N TRP A 60 12.61 6.35 -3.47
CA TRP A 60 12.54 5.48 -2.31
C TRP A 60 11.44 5.90 -1.32
N LEU A 61 11.15 7.18 -1.19
CA LEU A 61 9.99 7.67 -0.45
C LEU A 61 8.68 7.09 -1.05
N VAL A 62 8.52 7.21 -2.37
CA VAL A 62 7.32 6.73 -3.06
C VAL A 62 7.26 5.20 -3.10
N LEU A 63 8.40 4.52 -3.21
CA LEU A 63 8.48 3.06 -3.08
C LEU A 63 7.97 2.65 -1.68
N GLY A 64 8.50 3.25 -0.63
CA GLY A 64 8.06 2.97 0.75
C GLY A 64 6.59 3.28 0.97
N PHE A 65 6.11 4.41 0.46
CA PHE A 65 4.70 4.79 0.52
C PHE A 65 3.80 3.75 -0.15
N SER A 66 4.14 3.34 -1.37
CA SER A 66 3.35 2.34 -2.11
C SER A 66 3.36 0.97 -1.42
N VAL A 67 4.51 0.56 -0.83
CA VAL A 67 4.63 -0.65 -0.01
C VAL A 67 3.74 -0.54 1.23
N GLY A 68 3.81 0.58 1.97
CA GLY A 68 3.00 0.80 3.16
C GLY A 68 1.50 0.68 2.88
N VAL A 69 1.02 1.35 1.81
CA VAL A 69 -0.38 1.26 1.36
C VAL A 69 -0.74 -0.18 0.95
N ALA A 70 0.11 -0.87 0.15
CA ALA A 70 -0.17 -2.23 -0.29
C ALA A 70 -0.30 -3.20 0.89
N VAL A 71 0.59 -3.10 1.88
CA VAL A 71 0.54 -3.92 3.10
C VAL A 71 -0.72 -3.62 3.90
N HIS A 72 -1.04 -2.35 4.16
CA HIS A 72 -2.28 -1.96 4.87
C HIS A 72 -3.52 -2.57 4.18
N LEU A 73 -3.68 -2.33 2.88
CA LEU A 73 -4.82 -2.83 2.12
C LEU A 73 -4.91 -4.38 2.09
N SER A 74 -3.78 -5.09 2.20
CA SER A 74 -3.79 -6.55 2.30
C SER A 74 -4.46 -7.05 3.59
N PHE A 75 -4.36 -6.28 4.69
CA PHE A 75 -5.08 -6.55 5.94
C PHE A 75 -6.56 -6.19 5.82
N ASP A 76 -6.90 -5.11 5.13
CA ASP A 76 -8.29 -4.71 4.89
C ASP A 76 -9.09 -5.69 4.04
N LEU A 77 -8.44 -6.55 3.28
CA LEU A 77 -9.11 -7.68 2.61
C LEU A 77 -9.73 -8.66 3.60
N PHE A 78 -9.23 -8.71 4.85
CA PHE A 78 -9.63 -9.68 5.86
C PHE A 78 -9.81 -9.01 7.24
N PRO A 79 -10.70 -8.00 7.36
CA PRO A 79 -10.83 -7.22 8.58
C PRO A 79 -11.32 -8.09 9.74
N ARG A 80 -10.84 -7.76 10.94
CA ARG A 80 -11.20 -8.44 12.18
C ARG A 80 -12.71 -8.30 12.45
N GLY A 81 -13.36 -9.41 12.83
CA GLY A 81 -14.77 -9.42 13.21
C GLY A 81 -15.78 -9.38 12.06
N TRP A 82 -15.31 -9.38 10.81
CA TRP A 82 -16.17 -9.45 9.65
C TRP A 82 -16.17 -10.85 9.05
N SER A 83 -17.33 -11.33 8.65
CA SER A 83 -17.47 -12.58 7.87
C SER A 83 -17.07 -12.42 6.40
N GLY A 84 -16.59 -11.25 6.01
CA GLY A 84 -16.20 -10.87 4.65
C GLY A 84 -15.03 -9.90 4.66
N PHE A 85 -15.08 -8.89 3.84
CA PHE A 85 -14.07 -7.89 3.57
C PHE A 85 -14.57 -6.49 3.96
N ALA A 86 -13.64 -5.54 4.10
CA ALA A 86 -13.96 -4.15 4.41
C ALA A 86 -14.84 -3.53 3.32
N LEU A 87 -15.92 -2.86 3.72
CA LEU A 87 -16.73 -2.09 2.78
C LEU A 87 -16.07 -0.75 2.47
N ILE A 88 -16.00 -0.41 1.19
CA ILE A 88 -15.52 0.88 0.71
C ILE A 88 -16.66 1.89 0.70
N SER A 89 -16.40 3.09 1.22
CA SER A 89 -17.32 4.22 1.13
C SER A 89 -16.96 5.14 -0.03
N VAL A 90 -17.97 5.61 -0.75
CA VAL A 90 -17.82 6.66 -1.77
C VAL A 90 -18.42 7.94 -1.21
N PRO A 91 -17.67 9.05 -1.14
CA PRO A 91 -18.19 10.32 -0.64
C PRO A 91 -19.48 10.70 -1.35
N THR A 92 -20.47 11.17 -0.60
CA THR A 92 -21.82 11.54 -1.06
C THR A 92 -22.73 10.41 -1.55
N VAL A 93 -22.19 9.22 -1.86
CA VAL A 93 -22.97 8.06 -2.35
C VAL A 93 -23.22 7.05 -1.23
N GLY A 94 -22.27 6.85 -0.33
CA GLY A 94 -22.34 5.88 0.77
C GLY A 94 -21.53 4.60 0.51
N TRP A 95 -21.93 3.50 1.14
CA TRP A 95 -21.22 2.23 1.09
C TRP A 95 -21.44 1.49 -0.22
N THR A 96 -20.36 0.94 -0.76
CA THR A 96 -20.42 0.10 -1.98
C THR A 96 -20.85 -1.33 -1.67
N ALA A 97 -21.22 -2.06 -2.71
CA ALA A 97 -21.51 -3.48 -2.58
C ALA A 97 -20.25 -4.27 -2.14
N PRO A 98 -20.41 -5.34 -1.31
CA PRO A 98 -19.26 -6.11 -0.81
C PRO A 98 -18.33 -6.64 -1.90
N TRP A 99 -18.86 -7.15 -3.01
CA TRP A 99 -18.04 -7.66 -4.12
C TRP A 99 -17.19 -6.57 -4.77
N PHE A 100 -17.74 -5.33 -4.90
CA PHE A 100 -17.01 -4.21 -5.44
C PHE A 100 -15.88 -3.79 -4.50
N SER A 101 -16.17 -3.66 -3.19
CA SER A 101 -15.18 -3.33 -2.17
C SER A 101 -14.00 -4.31 -2.19
N TRP A 102 -14.30 -5.60 -2.28
CA TRP A 102 -13.26 -6.63 -2.32
C TRP A 102 -12.39 -6.53 -3.56
N ILE A 103 -12.99 -6.38 -4.75
CA ILE A 103 -12.26 -6.20 -6.01
C ILE A 103 -11.42 -4.93 -5.95
N TRP A 104 -11.98 -3.83 -5.43
CA TRP A 104 -11.28 -2.55 -5.32
C TRP A 104 -10.05 -2.65 -4.44
N ILE A 105 -10.16 -3.22 -3.24
CA ILE A 105 -9.04 -3.36 -2.30
C ILE A 105 -7.99 -4.33 -2.87
N ALA A 106 -8.41 -5.48 -3.43
CA ALA A 106 -7.49 -6.45 -4.04
C ALA A 106 -6.72 -5.83 -5.22
N LEU A 107 -7.42 -5.15 -6.13
CA LEU A 107 -6.81 -4.46 -7.26
C LEU A 107 -5.85 -3.37 -6.79
N SER A 108 -6.25 -2.57 -5.79
CA SER A 108 -5.40 -1.52 -5.23
C SER A 108 -4.15 -2.09 -4.58
N THR A 109 -4.24 -3.23 -3.87
CA THR A 109 -3.07 -3.94 -3.32
C THR A 109 -2.10 -4.36 -4.43
N ILE A 110 -2.61 -4.97 -5.50
CA ILE A 110 -1.80 -5.39 -6.66
C ILE A 110 -1.13 -4.18 -7.32
N VAL A 111 -1.91 -3.13 -7.61
CA VAL A 111 -1.38 -1.94 -8.30
C VAL A 111 -0.34 -1.22 -7.44
N CYS A 112 -0.58 -1.05 -6.13
CA CYS A 112 0.42 -0.42 -5.24
C CYS A 112 1.71 -1.23 -5.18
N THR A 113 1.63 -2.57 -5.12
CA THR A 113 2.79 -3.46 -5.18
C THR A 113 3.52 -3.31 -6.53
N TYR A 114 2.80 -3.30 -7.63
CA TYR A 114 3.34 -3.09 -8.98
C TYR A 114 4.05 -1.74 -9.11
N LEU A 115 3.44 -0.64 -8.65
CA LEU A 115 4.05 0.68 -8.69
C LEU A 115 5.34 0.74 -7.88
N ALA A 116 5.38 0.09 -6.71
CA ALA A 116 6.61 -0.03 -5.92
C ALA A 116 7.69 -0.79 -6.69
N MET A 117 7.37 -1.91 -7.32
CA MET A 117 8.32 -2.70 -8.12
C MET A 117 8.86 -1.92 -9.32
N ARG A 118 8.03 -1.14 -10.00
CA ARG A 118 8.44 -0.28 -11.12
C ARG A 118 9.45 0.82 -10.73
N LEU A 119 9.55 1.16 -9.46
CA LEU A 119 10.55 2.11 -8.94
C LEU A 119 11.91 1.45 -8.66
N VAL A 120 11.99 0.13 -8.66
CA VAL A 120 13.23 -0.64 -8.46
C VAL A 120 14.12 -0.54 -9.70
N ARG A 121 15.40 -0.23 -9.48
CA ARG A 121 16.42 -0.13 -10.53
C ARG A 121 17.64 -0.98 -10.16
N GLY A 122 17.52 -2.29 -10.34
CA GLY A 122 18.62 -3.23 -10.11
C GLY A 122 18.52 -4.02 -8.79
N GLY A 123 19.42 -5.00 -8.62
CA GLY A 123 19.31 -6.03 -7.58
C GLY A 123 19.35 -5.50 -6.15
N LEU A 124 20.17 -4.46 -5.87
CA LEU A 124 20.23 -3.84 -4.55
C LEU A 124 18.86 -3.26 -4.16
N GLU A 125 18.24 -2.50 -5.05
CA GLU A 125 16.92 -1.91 -4.81
C GLU A 125 15.83 -2.98 -4.76
N GLY A 126 15.99 -4.09 -5.47
CA GLY A 126 15.13 -5.28 -5.34
C GLY A 126 15.19 -5.87 -3.93
N GLY A 127 16.39 -6.00 -3.37
CA GLY A 127 16.57 -6.41 -1.97
C GLY A 127 15.91 -5.42 -0.99
N VAL A 128 16.08 -4.12 -1.23
CA VAL A 128 15.41 -3.06 -0.43
C VAL A 128 13.89 -3.19 -0.51
N PHE A 129 13.33 -3.42 -1.70
CA PHE A 129 11.88 -3.63 -1.86
C PHE A 129 11.37 -4.83 -1.05
N VAL A 130 12.06 -5.99 -1.15
CA VAL A 130 11.67 -7.21 -0.40
C VAL A 130 11.75 -6.97 1.11
N LEU A 131 12.84 -6.36 1.60
CA LEU A 131 12.99 -6.04 3.02
C LEU A 131 11.93 -5.03 3.50
N SER A 132 11.53 -4.11 2.63
CA SER A 132 10.46 -3.14 2.93
C SER A 132 9.10 -3.82 3.08
N LEU A 133 8.78 -4.79 2.22
CA LEU A 133 7.56 -5.59 2.34
C LEU A 133 7.55 -6.38 3.65
N ILE A 134 8.64 -7.08 3.95
CA ILE A 134 8.77 -7.87 5.19
C ILE A 134 8.67 -6.97 6.42
N GLY A 135 9.38 -5.85 6.45
CA GLY A 135 9.40 -4.92 7.57
C GLY A 135 8.05 -4.23 7.80
N ALA A 136 7.42 -3.73 6.73
CA ALA A 136 6.10 -3.11 6.82
C ALA A 136 5.03 -4.12 7.25
N PHE A 137 5.08 -5.33 6.69
CA PHE A 137 4.18 -6.41 7.06
C PHE A 137 4.37 -6.80 8.54
N GLY A 138 5.59 -7.04 8.99
CA GLY A 138 5.89 -7.40 10.38
C GLY A 138 5.44 -6.34 11.37
N TYR A 139 5.56 -5.06 11.00
CA TYR A 139 5.11 -3.95 11.83
C TYR A 139 3.58 -3.92 12.01
N ILE A 140 2.81 -4.10 10.93
CA ILE A 140 1.34 -4.14 11.00
C ILE A 140 0.86 -5.42 11.66
N ALA A 141 1.48 -6.56 11.33
CA ALA A 141 1.09 -7.87 11.86
C ALA A 141 1.31 -8.01 13.38
N ALA A 142 2.15 -7.16 13.98
CA ALA A 142 2.40 -7.20 15.43
C ALA A 142 1.13 -6.99 16.27
N ASP A 143 0.17 -6.24 15.74
CA ASP A 143 -1.10 -5.92 16.40
C ASP A 143 -2.27 -6.80 15.89
N GLU A 144 -2.02 -7.73 14.97
CA GLU A 144 -3.04 -8.53 14.31
C GLU A 144 -3.03 -10.01 14.74
N VAL A 145 -4.23 -10.58 14.96
CA VAL A 145 -4.37 -12.00 15.40
C VAL A 145 -4.24 -12.98 14.22
N ALA A 146 -4.61 -12.59 13.03
CA ALA A 146 -4.67 -13.48 11.87
C ALA A 146 -3.91 -12.89 10.66
N PHE A 147 -2.60 -13.03 10.66
CA PHE A 147 -1.70 -12.46 9.65
C PHE A 147 -1.49 -13.35 8.41
N TRP A 148 -1.84 -14.64 8.44
CA TRP A 148 -1.56 -15.55 7.33
C TRP A 148 -2.33 -15.22 6.03
N ARG A 149 -3.57 -14.72 6.15
CA ARG A 149 -4.40 -14.33 4.99
C ARG A 149 -3.82 -13.11 4.25
N PRO A 150 -3.47 -12.00 4.95
CA PRO A 150 -2.76 -10.88 4.33
C PRO A 150 -1.42 -11.29 3.70
N ILE A 151 -0.65 -12.23 4.29
CA ILE A 151 0.57 -12.76 3.66
C ILE A 151 0.25 -13.38 2.30
N VAL A 152 -0.77 -14.24 2.23
CA VAL A 152 -1.16 -14.87 0.96
C VAL A 152 -1.56 -13.82 -0.06
N ALA A 153 -2.41 -12.85 0.33
CA ALA A 153 -2.84 -11.78 -0.56
C ALA A 153 -1.66 -10.95 -1.10
N LEU A 154 -0.73 -10.56 -0.21
CA LEU A 154 0.44 -9.79 -0.59
C LEU A 154 1.41 -10.59 -1.47
N THR A 155 1.56 -11.89 -1.19
CA THR A 155 2.38 -12.79 -2.02
C THR A 155 1.79 -12.92 -3.42
N VAL A 156 0.49 -13.14 -3.53
CA VAL A 156 -0.21 -13.18 -4.82
C VAL A 156 -0.08 -11.86 -5.56
N ALA A 157 -0.27 -10.73 -4.88
CA ALA A 157 -0.08 -9.40 -5.47
C ALA A 157 1.35 -9.22 -5.99
N THR A 158 2.36 -9.66 -5.24
CA THR A 158 3.77 -9.59 -5.64
C THR A 158 4.06 -10.47 -6.87
N ILE A 159 3.55 -11.69 -6.91
CA ILE A 159 3.70 -12.59 -8.06
C ILE A 159 3.04 -11.99 -9.30
N ILE A 160 1.79 -11.55 -9.20
CA ILE A 160 1.09 -10.91 -10.33
C ILE A 160 1.87 -9.68 -10.80
N SER A 161 2.30 -8.82 -9.88
CA SER A 161 3.05 -7.61 -10.21
C SER A 161 4.37 -7.92 -10.91
N SER A 162 5.06 -9.00 -10.54
CA SER A 162 6.34 -9.41 -11.16
C SER A 162 6.21 -9.86 -12.61
N ILE A 163 5.02 -10.27 -13.06
CA ILE A 163 4.75 -10.65 -14.44
C ILE A 163 4.72 -9.41 -15.36
N PHE A 164 4.30 -8.26 -14.81
CA PHE A 164 4.08 -7.02 -15.58
C PHE A 164 5.13 -5.93 -15.29
N ALA A 165 6.03 -6.10 -14.31
CA ALA A 165 7.06 -5.13 -13.95
C ALA A 165 8.31 -5.26 -14.82
#